data_1fee673ba947f9fc299ff64a15cd5f1a
#
_entry.id   1fee673ba947f9fc299ff64a15cd5f1a
#
_cell.length_a   1.000
_cell.length_b   1.000
_cell.length_c   1.000
_cell.angle_alpha   90.00
_cell.angle_beta   90.00
_cell.angle_gamma   90.00
#
_symmetry.space_group_name_H-M   'P 1'
#
loop_
_entity.id
_entity.type
_entity.pdbx_description
1 polymer ?
#
loop_
_entity_poly.entity_id
_entity_poly.type
_entity_poly.pdbx_seq_one_letter_code
_entity_poly.pdbx_strand_id
1 'polypeptide(L)'
;MDYELKFEYLIERVTPQLGVEQVAQVYRAYEVAHEAHSGQTRDEGTPYIVHPIRVAVSLVDELNLYSPKLICSALLHDVIEDSAITREDVGRMFGERIAEVVWLLTKLEEVSLPQYLANIEAAAHTGAPIVKLCDRLDNLRSIVHSPRLEKKRRLIRTTEELYLPLAARTNRYLHDELRHSLDEARSHVMSAG
;
A
#
# COMPACT_ATOMS: atom_id res chain seq x y z
N MET A 1 -0.93 19.42 0.00
CA MET A 1 0.17 19.11 -0.95
C MET A 1 -0.48 18.31 -2.07
N ASP A 2 -0.39 18.80 -3.28
CA ASP A 2 -1.01 18.25 -4.47
C ASP A 2 -0.51 16.80 -4.69
N TYR A 3 -1.39 15.87 -5.11
CA TYR A 3 -1.02 14.48 -5.36
C TYR A 3 -0.09 14.36 -6.58
N GLU A 4 -0.20 15.28 -7.55
CA GLU A 4 0.70 15.37 -8.68
C GLU A 4 2.15 15.62 -8.22
N LEU A 5 2.38 16.56 -7.31
CA LEU A 5 3.71 16.82 -6.74
C LEU A 5 4.28 15.59 -6.00
N LYS A 6 3.42 14.77 -5.38
CA LYS A 6 3.87 13.53 -4.72
C LYS A 6 4.27 12.46 -5.74
N PHE A 7 3.56 12.38 -6.85
CA PHE A 7 3.92 11.44 -7.91
C PHE A 7 5.18 11.92 -8.66
N GLU A 8 5.31 13.22 -8.95
CA GLU A 8 6.54 13.80 -9.50
C GLU A 8 7.75 13.49 -8.62
N TYR A 9 7.59 13.65 -7.30
CA TYR A 9 8.64 13.26 -6.34
C TYR A 9 9.03 11.77 -6.46
N LEU A 10 8.06 10.85 -6.55
CA LEU A 10 8.34 9.44 -6.78
C LEU A 10 9.17 9.23 -8.05
N ILE A 11 8.78 9.88 -9.15
CA ILE A 11 9.47 9.80 -10.44
C ILE A 11 10.91 10.34 -10.35
N GLU A 12 11.13 11.46 -9.69
CA GLU A 12 12.47 12.00 -9.45
C GLU A 12 13.36 11.01 -8.69
N ARG A 13 12.79 10.29 -7.70
CA ARG A 13 13.51 9.29 -6.91
C ARG A 13 13.87 8.05 -7.71
N VAL A 14 13.00 7.57 -8.58
CA VAL A 14 13.20 6.31 -9.31
C VAL A 14 13.98 6.47 -10.60
N THR A 15 13.90 7.62 -11.27
CA THR A 15 14.54 7.86 -12.57
C THR A 15 16.05 7.57 -12.59
N PRO A 16 16.86 7.94 -11.57
CA PRO A 16 18.28 7.62 -11.56
C PRO A 16 18.60 6.12 -11.39
N GLN A 17 17.64 5.33 -10.95
CA GLN A 17 17.80 3.92 -10.57
C GLN A 17 17.18 2.95 -11.58
N LEU A 18 16.22 3.41 -12.37
CA LEU A 18 15.46 2.59 -13.31
C LEU A 18 15.77 2.98 -14.76
N GLY A 19 15.65 1.99 -15.66
CA GLY A 19 15.70 2.25 -17.10
C GLY A 19 14.45 2.98 -17.61
N VAL A 20 14.54 3.63 -18.77
CA VAL A 20 13.47 4.44 -19.38
C VAL A 20 12.15 3.66 -19.50
N GLU A 21 12.20 2.40 -19.93
CA GLU A 21 11.01 1.54 -20.06
C GLU A 21 10.35 1.25 -18.71
N GLN A 22 11.17 1.07 -17.67
CA GLN A 22 10.68 0.81 -16.31
C GLN A 22 10.02 2.06 -15.70
N VAL A 23 10.60 3.24 -15.92
CA VAL A 23 9.99 4.52 -15.53
C VAL A 23 8.67 4.72 -16.27
N ALA A 24 8.61 4.44 -17.57
CA ALA A 24 7.39 4.50 -18.35
C ALA A 24 6.32 3.50 -17.83
N GLN A 25 6.73 2.34 -17.33
CA GLN A 25 5.83 1.37 -16.70
C GLN A 25 5.25 1.91 -15.38
N VAL A 26 6.04 2.60 -14.56
CA VAL A 26 5.58 3.27 -13.33
C VAL A 26 4.57 4.38 -13.66
N TYR A 27 4.81 5.19 -14.70
CA TYR A 27 3.85 6.17 -15.18
C TYR A 27 2.51 5.53 -15.57
N ARG A 28 2.52 4.47 -16.37
CA ARG A 28 1.29 3.76 -16.75
C ARG A 28 0.55 3.17 -15.54
N ALA A 29 1.28 2.65 -14.55
CA ALA A 29 0.66 2.14 -13.31
C ALA A 29 -0.04 3.25 -12.53
N TYR A 30 0.56 4.42 -12.45
CA TYR A 30 -0.06 5.60 -11.86
C TYR A 30 -1.32 6.04 -12.62
N GLU A 31 -1.28 6.14 -13.96
CA GLU A 31 -2.43 6.53 -14.78
C GLU A 31 -3.62 5.58 -14.57
N VAL A 32 -3.38 4.26 -14.57
CA VAL A 32 -4.41 3.25 -14.31
C VAL A 32 -4.98 3.38 -12.90
N ALA A 33 -4.13 3.55 -11.89
CA ALA A 33 -4.59 3.74 -10.51
C ALA A 33 -5.36 5.05 -10.33
N HIS A 34 -4.91 6.14 -10.95
CA HIS A 34 -5.57 7.44 -10.91
C HIS A 34 -6.97 7.38 -11.52
N GLU A 35 -7.12 6.73 -12.67
CA GLU A 35 -8.42 6.53 -13.30
C GLU A 35 -9.33 5.63 -12.47
N ALA A 36 -8.80 4.50 -11.98
CA ALA A 36 -9.55 3.54 -11.15
C ALA A 36 -10.12 4.18 -9.88
N HIS A 37 -9.39 5.12 -9.27
CA HIS A 37 -9.78 5.82 -8.04
C HIS A 37 -10.34 7.22 -8.29
N SER A 38 -10.72 7.53 -9.56
CA SER A 38 -11.28 8.85 -9.91
C SER A 38 -12.55 9.14 -9.08
N GLY A 39 -12.59 10.33 -8.47
CA GLY A 39 -13.71 10.74 -7.61
C GLY A 39 -13.74 10.11 -6.21
N GLN A 40 -12.86 9.17 -5.89
CA GLN A 40 -12.76 8.57 -4.56
C GLN A 40 -11.94 9.47 -3.62
N THR A 41 -12.34 9.53 -2.35
CA THR A 41 -11.62 10.27 -1.30
C THR A 41 -11.40 9.39 -0.07
N ARG A 42 -10.33 9.67 0.66
CA ARG A 42 -10.07 9.08 1.97
C ARG A 42 -10.92 9.76 3.06
N ASP A 43 -10.94 9.18 4.27
CA ASP A 43 -11.72 9.72 5.41
C ASP A 43 -11.30 11.16 5.78
N GLU A 44 -10.06 11.55 5.53
CA GLU A 44 -9.53 12.90 5.74
C GLU A 44 -9.84 13.87 4.59
N GLY A 45 -10.58 13.44 3.56
CA GLY A 45 -11.00 14.26 2.42
C GLY A 45 -9.97 14.39 1.30
N THR A 46 -8.80 13.74 1.40
CA THR A 46 -7.79 13.75 0.34
C THR A 46 -8.18 12.81 -0.81
N PRO A 47 -7.81 13.09 -2.09
CA PRO A 47 -8.01 12.13 -3.18
C PRO A 47 -7.37 10.78 -2.86
N TYR A 48 -8.07 9.68 -3.19
CA TYR A 48 -7.63 8.33 -2.83
C TYR A 48 -6.25 7.99 -3.40
N ILE A 49 -5.94 8.46 -4.60
CA ILE A 49 -4.66 8.21 -5.29
C ILE A 49 -3.42 8.61 -4.48
N VAL A 50 -3.56 9.51 -3.50
CA VAL A 50 -2.48 9.89 -2.57
C VAL A 50 -1.95 8.69 -1.80
N HIS A 51 -2.83 7.74 -1.45
CA HIS A 51 -2.47 6.55 -0.68
C HIS A 51 -1.52 5.61 -1.44
N PRO A 52 -1.87 5.08 -2.63
CA PRO A 52 -0.94 4.21 -3.36
C PRO A 52 0.37 4.90 -3.74
N ILE A 53 0.36 6.22 -3.99
CA ILE A 53 1.61 6.97 -4.19
C ILE A 53 2.47 6.93 -2.92
N ARG A 54 1.92 7.18 -1.72
CA ARG A 54 2.67 7.12 -0.46
C ARG A 54 3.21 5.72 -0.18
N VAL A 55 2.44 4.68 -0.48
CA VAL A 55 2.90 3.28 -0.36
C VAL A 55 4.11 3.03 -1.27
N ALA A 56 4.07 3.52 -2.52
CA ALA A 56 5.19 3.41 -3.45
C ALA A 56 6.41 4.23 -3.00
N VAL A 57 6.20 5.44 -2.46
CA VAL A 57 7.27 6.27 -1.90
C VAL A 57 7.94 5.59 -0.70
N SER A 58 7.17 4.94 0.18
CA SER A 58 7.75 4.19 1.31
C SER A 58 8.66 3.05 0.86
N LEU A 59 8.36 2.36 -0.24
CA LEU A 59 9.27 1.35 -0.81
C LEU A 59 10.63 1.96 -1.19
N VAL A 60 10.60 3.14 -1.78
CA VAL A 60 11.81 3.82 -2.32
C VAL A 60 12.61 4.49 -1.21
N ASP A 61 11.96 5.34 -0.42
CA ASP A 61 12.65 6.22 0.54
C ASP A 61 12.99 5.53 1.86
N GLU A 62 12.08 4.67 2.35
CA GLU A 62 12.26 4.05 3.65
C GLU A 62 12.97 2.68 3.53
N LEU A 63 12.71 1.92 2.47
CA LEU A 63 13.28 0.60 2.28
C LEU A 63 14.40 0.55 1.24
N ASN A 64 14.63 1.64 0.52
CA ASN A 64 15.61 1.71 -0.59
C ASN A 64 15.39 0.63 -1.66
N LEU A 65 14.10 0.30 -1.94
CA LEU A 65 13.69 -0.74 -2.87
C LEU A 65 13.27 -0.14 -4.21
N TYR A 66 14.17 -0.12 -5.18
CA TYR A 66 13.96 0.37 -6.54
C TYR A 66 13.51 -0.76 -7.49
N SER A 67 12.50 -1.52 -7.10
CA SER A 67 11.92 -2.60 -7.92
C SER A 67 10.73 -2.09 -8.72
N PRO A 68 10.79 -2.01 -10.07
CA PRO A 68 9.65 -1.59 -10.88
C PRO A 68 8.42 -2.44 -10.63
N LYS A 69 8.60 -3.76 -10.43
CA LYS A 69 7.53 -4.69 -10.07
C LYS A 69 6.80 -4.24 -8.79
N LEU A 70 7.55 -4.00 -7.69
CA LEU A 70 6.94 -3.65 -6.40
C LEU A 70 6.35 -2.24 -6.41
N ILE A 71 7.00 -1.28 -7.08
CA ILE A 71 6.51 0.09 -7.22
C ILE A 71 5.18 0.11 -8.00
N CYS A 72 5.11 -0.57 -9.15
CA CYS A 72 3.86 -0.72 -9.91
C CYS A 72 2.79 -1.45 -9.09
N SER A 73 3.16 -2.53 -8.38
CA SER A 73 2.21 -3.25 -7.53
C SER A 73 1.69 -2.40 -6.37
N ALA A 74 2.53 -1.52 -5.80
CA ALA A 74 2.11 -0.57 -4.77
C ALA A 74 1.14 0.49 -5.32
N LEU A 75 1.36 0.98 -6.55
CA LEU A 75 0.42 1.90 -7.19
C LEU A 75 -0.91 1.23 -7.53
N LEU A 76 -0.91 -0.05 -7.85
CA LEU A 76 -2.07 -0.81 -8.34
C LEU A 76 -2.76 -1.67 -7.27
N HIS A 77 -2.31 -1.66 -6.01
CA HIS A 77 -2.67 -2.69 -5.03
C HIS A 77 -4.17 -2.78 -4.72
N ASP A 78 -4.90 -1.67 -4.84
CA ASP A 78 -6.34 -1.59 -4.55
C ASP A 78 -7.22 -1.56 -5.83
N VAL A 79 -6.63 -1.52 -7.05
CA VAL A 79 -7.42 -1.31 -8.27
C VAL A 79 -8.41 -2.45 -8.55
N ILE A 80 -8.10 -3.68 -8.17
CA ILE A 80 -8.99 -4.84 -8.36
C ILE A 80 -10.13 -4.82 -7.33
N GLU A 81 -9.87 -4.36 -6.09
CA GLU A 81 -10.91 -4.25 -5.06
C GLU A 81 -11.89 -3.10 -5.34
N ASP A 82 -11.40 -1.98 -5.84
CA ASP A 82 -12.11 -0.71 -5.84
C ASP A 82 -12.61 -0.28 -7.24
N SER A 83 -12.39 -1.09 -8.29
CA SER A 83 -12.82 -0.78 -9.66
C SER A 83 -13.27 -2.03 -10.44
N ALA A 84 -13.59 -1.85 -11.72
CA ALA A 84 -13.93 -2.94 -12.63
C ALA A 84 -12.69 -3.65 -13.25
N ILE A 85 -11.47 -3.23 -12.88
CA ILE A 85 -10.23 -3.82 -13.39
C ILE A 85 -10.07 -5.22 -12.82
N THR A 86 -9.85 -6.20 -13.70
CA THR A 86 -9.64 -7.60 -13.31
C THR A 86 -8.15 -7.93 -13.21
N ARG A 87 -7.84 -9.10 -12.59
CA ARG A 87 -6.47 -9.64 -12.58
C ARG A 87 -5.93 -9.82 -14.00
N GLU A 88 -6.77 -10.29 -14.92
CA GLU A 88 -6.44 -10.51 -16.33
C GLU A 88 -6.10 -9.19 -17.03
N ASP A 89 -6.79 -8.10 -16.69
CA ASP A 89 -6.50 -6.76 -17.22
C ASP A 89 -5.13 -6.29 -16.75
N VAL A 90 -4.83 -6.42 -15.44
CA VAL A 90 -3.50 -6.10 -14.91
C VAL A 90 -2.41 -6.94 -15.59
N GLY A 91 -2.66 -8.23 -15.82
CA GLY A 91 -1.75 -9.13 -16.51
C GLY A 91 -1.44 -8.69 -17.94
N ARG A 92 -2.47 -8.27 -18.68
CA ARG A 92 -2.32 -7.75 -20.07
C ARG A 92 -1.54 -6.43 -20.11
N MET A 93 -1.77 -5.53 -19.15
CA MET A 93 -1.16 -4.20 -19.14
C MET A 93 0.28 -4.19 -18.58
N PHE A 94 0.55 -5.02 -17.57
CA PHE A 94 1.77 -4.94 -16.76
C PHE A 94 2.57 -6.25 -16.68
N GLY A 95 2.01 -7.33 -17.20
CA GLY A 95 2.61 -8.66 -17.15
C GLY A 95 2.26 -9.46 -15.89
N GLU A 96 2.40 -10.79 -15.99
CA GLU A 96 1.92 -11.72 -14.95
C GLU A 96 2.58 -11.52 -13.58
N ARG A 97 3.85 -11.10 -13.54
CA ARG A 97 4.57 -10.88 -12.27
C ARG A 97 3.99 -9.74 -11.42
N ILE A 98 3.46 -8.70 -12.07
CA ILE A 98 2.78 -7.59 -11.37
C ILE A 98 1.36 -8.02 -11.02
N ALA A 99 0.65 -8.66 -11.95
CA ALA A 99 -0.70 -9.17 -11.73
C ALA A 99 -0.76 -10.14 -10.55
N GLU A 100 0.23 -11.02 -10.40
CA GLU A 100 0.34 -11.93 -9.27
C GLU A 100 0.44 -11.18 -7.94
N VAL A 101 1.29 -10.16 -7.85
CA VAL A 101 1.44 -9.38 -6.62
C VAL A 101 0.17 -8.60 -6.31
N VAL A 102 -0.43 -7.93 -7.31
CA VAL A 102 -1.68 -7.17 -7.12
C VAL A 102 -2.82 -8.11 -6.68
N TRP A 103 -2.94 -9.30 -7.30
CA TRP A 103 -3.93 -10.31 -6.90
C TRP A 103 -3.73 -10.79 -5.47
N LEU A 104 -2.48 -11.05 -5.04
CA LEU A 104 -2.18 -11.42 -3.65
C LEU A 104 -2.55 -10.32 -2.66
N LEU A 105 -2.50 -9.05 -3.08
CA LEU A 105 -2.87 -7.89 -2.27
C LEU A 105 -4.37 -7.64 -2.25
N THR A 106 -5.13 -8.20 -3.18
CA THR A 106 -6.60 -8.11 -3.26
C THR A 106 -7.25 -9.01 -2.21
N LYS A 107 -8.02 -8.42 -1.29
CA LYS A 107 -8.71 -9.20 -0.25
C LYS A 107 -10.13 -9.54 -0.70
N LEU A 108 -10.37 -10.81 -1.01
CA LEU A 108 -11.71 -11.31 -1.32
C LEU A 108 -12.62 -11.28 -0.08
N GLU A 109 -13.91 -11.03 -0.27
CA GLU A 109 -14.89 -10.90 0.83
C GLU A 109 -15.01 -12.17 1.68
N GLU A 110 -14.98 -13.35 1.04
CA GLU A 110 -15.08 -14.65 1.67
C GLU A 110 -13.84 -15.09 2.45
N VAL A 111 -12.70 -14.40 2.28
CA VAL A 111 -11.43 -14.75 2.93
C VAL A 111 -11.26 -13.96 4.23
N SER A 112 -11.07 -14.65 5.35
CA SER A 112 -10.79 -13.99 6.63
C SER A 112 -9.44 -13.24 6.60
N LEU A 113 -9.31 -12.18 7.39
CA LEU A 113 -8.07 -11.40 7.45
C LEU A 113 -6.84 -12.25 7.86
N PRO A 114 -6.91 -13.16 8.85
CA PRO A 114 -5.79 -14.04 9.16
C PRO A 114 -5.39 -14.95 7.99
N GLN A 115 -6.36 -15.52 7.28
CA GLN A 115 -6.08 -16.38 6.12
C GLN A 115 -5.48 -15.58 4.96
N TYR A 116 -6.00 -14.39 4.69
CA TYR A 116 -5.46 -13.48 3.69
C TYR A 116 -3.99 -13.15 3.95
N LEU A 117 -3.64 -12.79 5.20
CA LEU A 117 -2.25 -12.49 5.56
C LEU A 117 -1.35 -13.72 5.52
N ALA A 118 -1.87 -14.91 5.87
CA ALA A 118 -1.13 -16.15 5.73
C ALA A 118 -0.81 -16.49 4.25
N ASN A 119 -1.76 -16.24 3.35
CA ASN A 119 -1.54 -16.41 1.90
C ASN A 119 -0.45 -15.45 1.38
N ILE A 120 -0.48 -14.19 1.82
CA ILE A 120 0.55 -13.19 1.48
C ILE A 120 1.93 -13.64 2.03
N GLU A 121 1.99 -14.09 3.28
CA GLU A 121 3.24 -14.56 3.90
C GLU A 121 3.82 -15.79 3.16
N ALA A 122 2.98 -16.75 2.79
CA ALA A 122 3.38 -17.92 2.02
C ALA A 122 3.99 -17.55 0.64
N ALA A 123 3.57 -16.43 0.07
CA ALA A 123 4.07 -15.87 -1.19
C ALA A 123 5.20 -14.84 -0.98
N ALA A 124 6.01 -14.95 0.07
CA ALA A 124 7.05 -13.97 0.43
C ALA A 124 8.06 -13.69 -0.72
N HIS A 125 8.35 -14.68 -1.56
CA HIS A 125 9.22 -14.56 -2.72
C HIS A 125 8.74 -13.53 -3.76
N THR A 126 7.45 -13.19 -3.76
CA THR A 126 6.86 -12.19 -4.66
C THR A 126 7.14 -10.76 -4.24
N GLY A 127 7.38 -10.53 -2.95
CA GLY A 127 7.47 -9.20 -2.32
C GLY A 127 6.12 -8.63 -1.88
N ALA A 128 5.01 -9.35 -2.07
CA ALA A 128 3.68 -8.92 -1.62
C ALA A 128 3.62 -8.56 -0.13
N PRO A 129 4.27 -9.31 0.81
CA PRO A 129 4.29 -8.93 2.22
C PRO A 129 4.88 -7.53 2.47
N ILE A 130 5.93 -7.16 1.74
CA ILE A 130 6.55 -5.83 1.88
C ILE A 130 5.56 -4.73 1.47
N VAL A 131 4.91 -4.87 0.31
CA VAL A 131 3.92 -3.89 -0.16
C VAL A 131 2.75 -3.80 0.83
N LYS A 132 2.25 -4.94 1.33
CA LYS A 132 1.14 -4.97 2.31
C LYS A 132 1.49 -4.32 3.64
N LEU A 133 2.73 -4.44 4.08
CA LEU A 133 3.19 -3.78 5.31
C LEU A 133 3.39 -2.27 5.10
N CYS A 134 3.85 -1.81 3.93
CA CYS A 134 3.88 -0.39 3.58
C CYS A 134 2.47 0.21 3.50
N ASP A 135 1.50 -0.50 2.90
CA ASP A 135 0.08 -0.12 2.91
C ASP A 135 -0.44 0.02 4.36
N ARG A 136 -0.17 -0.97 5.22
CA ARG A 136 -0.59 -0.91 6.62
C ARG A 136 0.05 0.27 7.35
N LEU A 137 1.30 0.56 7.08
CA LEU A 137 2.02 1.69 7.69
C LEU A 137 1.42 3.03 7.26
N ASP A 138 1.12 3.22 5.97
CA ASP A 138 0.45 4.44 5.49
C ASP A 138 -0.95 4.58 6.11
N ASN A 139 -1.70 3.48 6.23
CA ASN A 139 -2.99 3.48 6.89
C ASN A 139 -2.91 3.87 8.37
N LEU A 140 -1.90 3.44 9.13
CA LEU A 140 -1.68 3.86 10.52
C LEU A 140 -1.31 5.35 10.62
N ARG A 141 -0.42 5.83 9.76
CA ARG A 141 0.01 7.23 9.73
C ARG A 141 -1.13 8.19 9.39
N SER A 142 -2.07 7.75 8.55
CA SER A 142 -3.22 8.58 8.14
C SER A 142 -4.43 8.47 9.04
N ILE A 143 -4.60 7.35 9.79
CA ILE A 143 -5.80 7.08 10.57
C ILE A 143 -6.07 8.11 11.68
N VAL A 144 -5.03 8.78 12.17
CA VAL A 144 -5.16 9.83 13.20
C VAL A 144 -6.08 10.95 12.76
N HIS A 145 -6.15 11.22 11.46
CA HIS A 145 -7.01 12.24 10.85
C HIS A 145 -8.43 11.75 10.53
N SER A 146 -8.71 10.45 10.61
CA SER A 146 -10.06 9.93 10.37
C SER A 146 -11.01 10.31 11.52
N PRO A 147 -12.26 10.74 11.25
CA PRO A 147 -13.25 10.97 12.29
C PRO A 147 -13.87 9.66 12.83
N ARG A 148 -13.57 8.51 12.23
CA ARG A 148 -14.25 7.23 12.51
C ARG A 148 -13.55 6.46 13.62
N LEU A 149 -13.98 6.65 14.88
CA LEU A 149 -13.37 6.03 16.06
C LEU A 149 -13.31 4.49 15.98
N GLU A 150 -14.39 3.83 15.53
CA GLU A 150 -14.42 2.37 15.41
C GLU A 150 -13.46 1.84 14.33
N LYS A 151 -13.25 2.59 13.25
CA LYS A 151 -12.24 2.28 12.24
C LYS A 151 -10.84 2.37 12.85
N LYS A 152 -10.57 3.42 13.64
CA LYS A 152 -9.29 3.57 14.39
C LYS A 152 -9.05 2.37 15.31
N ARG A 153 -10.01 2.04 16.17
CA ARG A 153 -9.91 0.90 17.11
C ARG A 153 -9.66 -0.43 16.38
N ARG A 154 -10.39 -0.67 15.31
CA ARG A 154 -10.21 -1.88 14.49
C ARG A 154 -8.82 -1.94 13.85
N LEU A 155 -8.35 -0.81 13.28
CA LEU A 155 -7.02 -0.73 12.66
C LEU A 155 -5.92 -1.01 13.68
N ILE A 156 -5.98 -0.37 14.86
CA ILE A 156 -5.04 -0.56 15.97
C ILE A 156 -4.99 -2.03 16.37
N ARG A 157 -6.15 -2.63 16.70
CA ARG A 157 -6.23 -4.02 17.14
C ARG A 157 -5.68 -4.99 16.09
N THR A 158 -6.13 -4.87 14.84
CA THR A 158 -5.66 -5.79 13.78
C THR A 158 -4.17 -5.61 13.48
N THR A 159 -3.64 -4.39 13.59
CA THR A 159 -2.20 -4.15 13.44
C THR A 159 -1.42 -4.88 14.51
N GLU A 160 -1.82 -4.75 15.76
CA GLU A 160 -1.16 -5.41 16.88
C GLU A 160 -1.22 -6.94 16.79
N GLU A 161 -2.42 -7.48 16.53
CA GLU A 161 -2.67 -8.91 16.56
C GLU A 161 -2.10 -9.66 15.34
N LEU A 162 -2.08 -9.03 14.16
CA LEU A 162 -1.80 -9.72 12.90
C LEU A 162 -0.62 -9.13 12.12
N TYR A 163 -0.55 -7.81 11.97
CA TYR A 163 0.46 -7.20 11.10
C TYR A 163 1.83 -7.05 11.78
N LEU A 164 1.90 -6.76 13.08
CA LEU A 164 3.19 -6.74 13.79
C LEU A 164 3.87 -8.12 13.79
N PRO A 165 3.19 -9.26 14.07
CA PRO A 165 3.79 -10.57 13.90
C PRO A 165 4.26 -10.86 12.48
N LEU A 166 3.49 -10.48 11.45
CA LEU A 166 3.91 -10.60 10.06
C LEU A 166 5.16 -9.76 9.78
N ALA A 167 5.18 -8.49 10.21
CA ALA A 167 6.30 -7.59 10.00
C ALA A 167 7.59 -8.09 10.67
N ALA A 168 7.48 -8.65 11.89
CA ALA A 168 8.61 -9.22 12.62
C ALA A 168 9.32 -10.36 11.85
N ARG A 169 8.55 -11.10 11.04
CA ARG A 169 9.09 -12.19 10.18
C ARG A 169 9.50 -11.72 8.79
N THR A 170 9.05 -10.52 8.37
CA THR A 170 9.24 -10.03 7.00
C THR A 170 10.36 -8.99 6.90
N ASN A 171 10.30 -7.93 7.73
CA ASN A 171 11.23 -6.81 7.64
C ASN A 171 11.30 -6.05 8.97
N ARG A 172 12.50 -5.98 9.57
CA ARG A 172 12.72 -5.34 10.87
C ARG A 172 12.35 -3.86 10.88
N TYR A 173 12.74 -3.11 9.85
CA TYR A 173 12.42 -1.69 9.76
C TYR A 173 10.90 -1.46 9.76
N LEU A 174 10.15 -2.18 8.92
CA LEU A 174 8.68 -2.08 8.89
C LEU A 174 8.03 -2.50 10.22
N HIS A 175 8.58 -3.49 10.90
CA HIS A 175 8.12 -3.87 12.23
C HIS A 175 8.26 -2.71 13.24
N ASP A 176 9.43 -2.06 13.26
CA ASP A 176 9.72 -0.99 14.21
C ASP A 176 8.89 0.27 13.90
N GLU A 177 8.72 0.63 12.61
CA GLU A 177 7.88 1.74 12.17
C GLU A 177 6.38 1.51 12.42
N LEU A 178 5.89 0.28 12.18
CA LEU A 178 4.51 -0.09 12.50
C LEU A 178 4.24 0.00 14.01
N ARG A 179 5.19 -0.41 14.84
CA ARG A 179 5.08 -0.30 16.30
C ARG A 179 5.00 1.17 16.73
N HIS A 180 5.91 2.01 16.21
CA HIS A 180 5.93 3.44 16.50
C HIS A 180 4.60 4.12 16.10
N SER A 181 4.17 3.92 14.86
CA SER A 181 2.91 4.48 14.36
C SER A 181 1.67 3.94 15.07
N LEU A 182 1.72 2.70 15.58
CA LEU A 182 0.67 2.12 16.41
C LEU A 182 0.55 2.83 17.77
N ASP A 183 1.68 3.15 18.41
CA ASP A 183 1.70 3.85 19.70
C ASP A 183 1.18 5.28 19.54
N GLU A 184 1.52 5.97 18.45
CA GLU A 184 0.96 7.28 18.10
C GLU A 184 -0.57 7.20 17.89
N ALA A 185 -1.05 6.24 17.11
CA ALA A 185 -2.49 6.06 16.85
C ALA A 185 -3.27 5.76 18.15
N ARG A 186 -2.70 4.99 19.08
CA ARG A 186 -3.28 4.73 20.40
C ARG A 186 -3.39 6.00 21.24
N SER A 187 -2.33 6.79 21.29
CA SER A 187 -2.31 8.04 22.03
C SER A 187 -3.39 9.00 21.55
N HIS A 188 -3.60 9.10 20.23
CA HIS A 188 -4.67 9.90 19.66
C HIS A 188 -6.08 9.40 20.02
N VAL A 189 -6.29 8.08 20.07
CA VAL A 189 -7.59 7.51 20.46
C VAL A 189 -7.89 7.75 21.94
N MET A 190 -6.87 7.66 22.81
CA MET A 190 -7.03 7.89 24.25
C MET A 190 -7.28 9.36 24.58
N SER A 191 -6.72 10.30 23.79
CA SER A 191 -6.90 11.75 24.01
C SER A 191 -8.25 12.28 23.51
N ALA A 192 -8.95 11.52 22.68
CA ALA A 192 -10.23 11.89 22.05
C ALA A 192 -11.47 11.30 22.77
N GLY A 193 -11.30 10.54 23.84
CA GLY A 193 -12.36 9.94 24.66
C GLY A 193 -12.36 10.47 26.07
#